data_3a2e78ace9232f6f6a293819ba98b2ec
#
_entry.id   3a2e78ace9232f6f6a293819ba98b2ec
#
_cell.length_a   1.000
_cell.length_b   1.000
_cell.length_c   1.000
_cell.angle_alpha   90.00
_cell.angle_beta   90.00
_cell.angle_gamma   90.00
#
_symmetry.space_group_name_H-M   'P 1'
#
loop_
_entity.id
_entity.type
_entity.pdbx_description
1 polymer ?
#
loop_
_entity_poly.entity_id
_entity_poly.type
_entity_poly.pdbx_seq_one_letter_code
_entity_poly.pdbx_strand_id
1 'polypeptide(L)'
;SKMRNALEDVEPEEILPTQTVYRDLEDMGIRSCAFQPALHLVSPYARLTYDGAEVVPYRTLAEGLTSLKRRLSEETDPSYFFFYFDGIDQVGHVHGPDSAHINAEVDAFLATAEQVIGEGLDGDTLLLMVADHGMGEIDPKTTIYLNIEPEFDGIERFLRRSEQGDLIVPAGSCRDLFLYINDGLIEEAQVFLEMRLRGRASVLRCADLVERGLFGLGPPSEAFDAHIGDLVILPHAGQSVWWYERGKFEQRHYGSHGGLTAAEMEIPFLARPY
;
A
#
# COMPACT_ATOMS: atom_id res chain seq x y z
N SER A 1 18.92 -1.40 -2.45
CA SER A 1 18.79 -0.03 -1.92
C SER A 1 19.28 -0.01 -0.47
N LYS A 2 19.70 1.14 0.07
CA LYS A 2 20.15 1.30 1.47
C LYS A 2 19.09 0.85 2.49
N MET A 3 17.80 0.93 2.13
CA MET A 3 16.69 0.54 3.00
C MET A 3 16.56 -0.99 3.15
N ARG A 4 16.96 -1.78 2.16
CA ARG A 4 16.97 -3.26 2.28
C ARG A 4 17.98 -3.74 3.31
N ASN A 5 19.12 -3.05 3.42
CA ASN A 5 20.17 -3.43 4.37
C ASN A 5 19.82 -3.03 5.81
N ALA A 6 19.01 -1.97 6.01
CA ALA A 6 18.62 -1.55 7.36
C ALA A 6 17.69 -2.56 8.06
N LEU A 7 16.88 -3.31 7.29
CA LEU A 7 16.00 -4.35 7.84
C LEU A 7 16.70 -5.70 8.05
N GLU A 8 17.91 -5.90 7.53
CA GLU A 8 18.68 -7.13 7.70
C GLU A 8 19.26 -7.26 9.11
N ASP A 9 19.45 -6.13 9.81
CA ASP A 9 20.07 -6.04 11.15
C ASP A 9 19.02 -5.85 12.27
N VAL A 10 17.71 -5.91 11.95
CA VAL A 10 16.61 -5.73 12.90
C VAL A 10 15.87 -7.06 13.05
N GLU A 11 15.62 -7.45 14.29
CA GLU A 11 14.83 -8.66 14.56
C GLU A 11 13.41 -8.49 14.03
N PRO A 12 12.86 -9.50 13.39
CA PRO A 12 11.53 -9.46 12.79
C PRO A 12 10.43 -8.95 13.70
N GLU A 13 10.42 -9.37 14.94
CA GLU A 13 9.42 -9.03 15.94
C GLU A 13 9.45 -7.55 16.34
N GLU A 14 10.59 -6.86 16.13
CA GLU A 14 10.70 -5.41 16.35
C GLU A 14 10.01 -4.61 15.24
N ILE A 15 9.90 -5.18 14.03
CA ILE A 15 9.26 -4.55 12.88
C ILE A 15 7.76 -4.82 12.88
N LEU A 16 7.37 -6.06 13.18
CA LEU A 16 5.98 -6.50 13.22
C LEU A 16 5.70 -7.19 14.57
N PRO A 17 5.37 -6.42 15.60
CA PRO A 17 5.21 -6.96 16.97
C PRO A 17 3.90 -7.74 17.18
N THR A 18 3.21 -8.09 16.10
CA THR A 18 1.94 -8.84 16.14
C THR A 18 2.09 -10.16 15.39
N GLN A 19 1.35 -11.17 15.86
CA GLN A 19 1.24 -12.45 15.20
C GLN A 19 0.55 -12.29 13.83
N THR A 20 1.00 -13.04 12.84
CA THR A 20 0.36 -13.04 11.52
C THR A 20 -0.93 -13.85 11.54
N VAL A 21 -1.85 -13.56 10.62
CA VAL A 21 -3.05 -14.38 10.43
C VAL A 21 -2.71 -15.85 10.15
N TYR A 22 -1.57 -16.15 9.57
CA TYR A 22 -1.12 -17.51 9.27
C TYR A 22 -0.75 -18.26 10.54
N ARG A 23 -0.15 -17.59 11.53
CA ARG A 23 0.11 -18.17 12.85
C ARG A 23 -1.18 -18.40 13.63
N ASP A 24 -2.13 -17.46 13.57
CA ASP A 24 -3.45 -17.64 14.19
C ASP A 24 -4.17 -18.87 13.61
N LEU A 25 -4.10 -19.06 12.29
CA LEU A 25 -4.67 -20.22 11.61
C LEU A 25 -3.93 -21.51 11.97
N GLU A 26 -2.60 -21.49 12.06
CA GLU A 26 -1.79 -22.63 12.50
C GLU A 26 -2.16 -23.06 13.93
N ASP A 27 -2.35 -22.12 14.86
CA ASP A 27 -2.80 -22.38 16.23
C ASP A 27 -4.20 -23.03 16.27
N MET A 28 -5.02 -22.79 15.26
CA MET A 28 -6.32 -23.44 15.05
C MET A 28 -6.23 -24.80 14.33
N GLY A 29 -5.02 -25.24 13.96
CA GLY A 29 -4.79 -26.46 13.18
C GLY A 29 -5.08 -26.32 11.68
N ILE A 30 -5.20 -25.10 11.17
CA ILE A 30 -5.46 -24.80 9.77
C ILE A 30 -4.14 -24.49 9.06
N ARG A 31 -3.80 -25.26 8.04
CA ARG A 31 -2.61 -25.02 7.22
C ARG A 31 -2.83 -23.84 6.28
N SER A 32 -1.80 -23.03 6.11
CA SER A 32 -1.83 -21.88 5.22
C SER A 32 -0.78 -21.98 4.11
N CYS A 33 -1.16 -21.61 2.89
CA CYS A 33 -0.27 -21.58 1.74
C CYS A 33 -0.41 -20.24 1.00
N ALA A 34 0.69 -19.49 0.85
CA ALA A 34 0.71 -18.19 0.21
C ALA A 34 1.45 -18.23 -1.14
N PHE A 35 0.74 -17.93 -2.22
CA PHE A 35 1.29 -17.87 -3.58
C PHE A 35 1.70 -16.43 -3.89
N GLN A 36 2.98 -16.23 -4.21
CA GLN A 36 3.57 -14.90 -4.36
C GLN A 36 4.43 -14.79 -5.63
N PRO A 37 4.42 -13.62 -6.31
CA PRO A 37 5.42 -13.35 -7.33
C PRO A 37 6.83 -13.53 -6.77
N ALA A 38 7.68 -14.30 -7.45
CA ALA A 38 9.01 -14.67 -6.98
C ALA A 38 9.90 -13.46 -6.65
N LEU A 39 9.65 -12.31 -7.31
CA LEU A 39 10.39 -11.06 -7.07
C LEU A 39 10.12 -10.44 -5.70
N HIS A 40 8.98 -10.68 -5.09
CA HIS A 40 8.62 -10.13 -3.78
C HIS A 40 9.29 -10.86 -2.62
N LEU A 41 9.66 -12.12 -2.80
CA LEU A 41 10.21 -12.96 -1.73
C LEU A 41 11.66 -12.65 -1.35
N VAL A 42 12.31 -11.73 -2.03
CA VAL A 42 13.72 -11.36 -1.78
C VAL A 42 13.86 -10.39 -0.60
N SER A 43 12.75 -9.84 -0.06
CA SER A 43 12.82 -8.86 1.02
C SER A 43 12.71 -9.51 2.40
N PRO A 44 13.43 -9.01 3.42
CA PRO A 44 13.23 -9.42 4.82
C PRO A 44 11.78 -9.26 5.28
N TYR A 45 11.10 -8.22 4.84
CA TYR A 45 9.69 -7.95 5.14
C TYR A 45 8.77 -9.10 4.69
N ALA A 46 9.01 -9.72 3.53
CA ALA A 46 8.22 -10.85 3.07
C ALA A 46 8.29 -12.07 4.01
N ARG A 47 9.45 -12.28 4.66
CA ARG A 47 9.60 -13.38 5.64
C ARG A 47 8.73 -13.17 6.87
N LEU A 48 8.54 -11.90 7.27
CA LEU A 48 7.72 -11.53 8.41
C LEU A 48 6.23 -11.70 8.12
N THR A 49 5.79 -11.17 6.98
CA THR A 49 4.37 -11.12 6.62
C THR A 49 3.79 -12.49 6.29
N TYR A 50 4.63 -13.48 5.92
CA TYR A 50 4.21 -14.86 5.61
C TYR A 50 4.62 -15.87 6.68
N ASP A 51 5.06 -15.43 7.85
CA ASP A 51 5.40 -16.33 8.96
C ASP A 51 4.16 -17.15 9.35
N GLY A 52 4.31 -18.48 9.42
CA GLY A 52 3.24 -19.45 9.62
C GLY A 52 2.61 -20.02 8.33
N ALA A 53 2.97 -19.49 7.14
CA ALA A 53 2.49 -20.02 5.87
C ALA A 53 3.59 -20.75 5.08
N GLU A 54 3.22 -21.78 4.34
CA GLU A 54 4.06 -22.30 3.25
C GLU A 54 4.03 -21.29 2.08
N VAL A 55 5.19 -20.76 1.67
CA VAL A 55 5.26 -19.79 0.59
C VAL A 55 5.61 -20.47 -0.73
N VAL A 56 4.76 -20.31 -1.74
CA VAL A 56 4.93 -20.86 -3.09
C VAL A 56 5.22 -19.72 -4.07
N PRO A 57 6.48 -19.59 -4.55
CA PRO A 57 6.82 -18.58 -5.54
C PRO A 57 6.27 -18.95 -6.92
N TYR A 58 5.85 -17.94 -7.69
CA TYR A 58 5.51 -18.09 -9.09
C TYR A 58 6.09 -16.95 -9.95
N ARG A 59 6.19 -17.14 -11.26
CA ARG A 59 6.71 -16.14 -12.22
C ARG A 59 5.64 -15.59 -13.14
N THR A 60 4.64 -16.42 -13.47
CA THR A 60 3.53 -16.02 -14.33
C THR A 60 2.19 -16.35 -13.67
N LEU A 61 1.16 -15.58 -13.98
CA LEU A 61 -0.19 -15.81 -13.47
C LEU A 61 -0.65 -17.26 -13.69
N ALA A 62 -0.48 -17.77 -14.92
CA ALA A 62 -0.90 -19.13 -15.26
C ALA A 62 -0.13 -20.22 -14.47
N GLU A 63 1.20 -20.03 -14.25
CA GLU A 63 2.01 -20.91 -13.40
C GLU A 63 1.48 -20.93 -11.96
N GLY A 64 1.25 -19.72 -11.38
CA GLY A 64 0.76 -19.57 -10.02
C GLY A 64 -0.62 -20.21 -9.81
N LEU A 65 -1.58 -19.91 -10.67
CA LEU A 65 -2.94 -20.46 -10.61
C LEU A 65 -2.97 -21.98 -10.83
N THR A 66 -2.12 -22.50 -11.72
CA THR A 66 -1.99 -23.96 -11.91
C THR A 66 -1.43 -24.63 -10.66
N SER A 67 -0.45 -23.99 -10.01
CA SER A 67 0.10 -24.50 -8.75
C SER A 67 -0.91 -24.44 -7.62
N LEU A 68 -1.71 -23.38 -7.53
CA LEU A 68 -2.82 -23.25 -6.59
C LEU A 68 -3.85 -24.37 -6.80
N LYS A 69 -4.32 -24.57 -8.05
CA LYS A 69 -5.28 -25.62 -8.38
C LYS A 69 -4.80 -27.00 -7.96
N ARG A 70 -3.53 -27.31 -8.25
CA ARG A 70 -2.93 -28.58 -7.85
C ARG A 70 -2.96 -28.75 -6.32
N ARG A 71 -2.57 -27.72 -5.56
CA ARG A 71 -2.61 -27.78 -4.09
C ARG A 71 -4.03 -27.95 -3.55
N LEU A 72 -5.00 -27.22 -4.11
CA LEU A 72 -6.41 -27.36 -3.74
C LEU A 72 -6.91 -28.79 -3.96
N SER A 73 -6.51 -29.46 -5.06
CA SER A 73 -6.93 -30.85 -5.33
C SER A 73 -6.23 -31.91 -4.49
N GLU A 74 -5.09 -31.61 -3.89
CA GLU A 74 -4.32 -32.49 -3.01
C GLU A 74 -4.74 -32.34 -1.54
N GLU A 75 -5.45 -31.26 -1.20
CA GLU A 75 -5.80 -30.95 0.17
C GLU A 75 -7.12 -31.62 0.59
N THR A 76 -7.13 -32.23 1.74
CA THR A 76 -8.30 -32.92 2.31
C THR A 76 -8.77 -32.35 3.63
N ASP A 77 -7.94 -31.52 4.26
CA ASP A 77 -8.22 -30.88 5.54
C ASP A 77 -8.57 -29.40 5.35
N PRO A 78 -9.26 -28.76 6.30
CA PRO A 78 -9.49 -27.32 6.25
C PRO A 78 -8.18 -26.56 6.09
N SER A 79 -8.08 -25.73 5.05
CA SER A 79 -6.85 -25.03 4.69
C SER A 79 -7.14 -23.63 4.14
N TYR A 80 -6.19 -22.74 4.30
CA TYR A 80 -6.25 -21.37 3.81
C TYR A 80 -5.24 -21.16 2.69
N PHE A 81 -5.70 -20.71 1.52
CA PHE A 81 -4.86 -20.40 0.36
C PHE A 81 -4.95 -18.90 0.06
N PHE A 82 -3.82 -18.23 0.07
CA PHE A 82 -3.70 -16.82 -0.31
C PHE A 82 -2.96 -16.71 -1.63
N PHE A 83 -3.55 -16.06 -2.61
CA PHE A 83 -2.94 -15.81 -3.91
C PHE A 83 -2.84 -14.31 -4.13
N TYR A 84 -1.62 -13.77 -4.21
CA TYR A 84 -1.38 -12.35 -4.47
C TYR A 84 -0.96 -12.15 -5.92
N PHE A 85 -1.58 -11.19 -6.59
CA PHE A 85 -1.26 -10.79 -7.96
C PHE A 85 -1.16 -9.27 -8.05
N ASP A 86 0.02 -8.77 -8.45
CA ASP A 86 0.35 -7.36 -8.53
C ASP A 86 0.32 -6.77 -9.95
N GLY A 87 0.01 -7.59 -10.96
CA GLY A 87 0.07 -7.16 -12.38
C GLY A 87 -0.88 -6.03 -12.70
N ILE A 88 -2.09 -6.02 -12.13
CA ILE A 88 -3.08 -4.96 -12.35
C ILE A 88 -2.58 -3.64 -11.77
N ASP A 89 -2.04 -3.65 -10.55
CA ASP A 89 -1.46 -2.47 -9.90
C ASP A 89 -0.29 -1.91 -10.70
N GLN A 90 0.66 -2.77 -11.11
CA GLN A 90 1.83 -2.36 -11.90
C GLN A 90 1.42 -1.68 -13.21
N VAL A 91 0.45 -2.26 -13.93
CA VAL A 91 -0.07 -1.69 -15.18
C VAL A 91 -0.80 -0.39 -14.93
N GLY A 92 -1.58 -0.31 -13.84
CA GLY A 92 -2.29 0.88 -13.42
C GLY A 92 -1.35 2.05 -13.11
N HIS A 93 -0.27 1.81 -12.41
CA HIS A 93 0.74 2.84 -12.15
C HIS A 93 1.34 3.42 -13.44
N VAL A 94 1.63 2.57 -14.43
CA VAL A 94 2.30 2.98 -15.67
C VAL A 94 1.34 3.68 -16.64
N HIS A 95 0.11 3.23 -16.74
CA HIS A 95 -0.82 3.65 -17.81
C HIS A 95 -2.07 4.39 -17.30
N GLY A 96 -2.27 4.46 -16.00
CA GLY A 96 -3.48 5.00 -15.38
C GLY A 96 -4.63 3.98 -15.29
N PRO A 97 -5.54 4.15 -14.30
CA PRO A 97 -6.61 3.20 -14.01
C PRO A 97 -7.66 3.08 -15.13
N ASP A 98 -7.88 4.15 -15.91
CA ASP A 98 -8.87 4.18 -16.98
C ASP A 98 -8.32 3.79 -18.35
N SER A 99 -7.11 3.22 -18.39
CA SER A 99 -6.45 2.87 -19.64
C SER A 99 -6.94 1.55 -20.24
N ALA A 100 -6.82 1.42 -21.57
CA ALA A 100 -7.07 0.15 -22.24
C ALA A 100 -6.13 -0.97 -21.77
N HIS A 101 -4.96 -0.63 -21.22
CA HIS A 101 -4.01 -1.59 -20.67
C HIS A 101 -4.53 -2.26 -19.42
N ILE A 102 -5.13 -1.49 -18.50
CA ILE A 102 -5.77 -2.04 -17.30
C ILE A 102 -6.93 -2.96 -17.69
N ASN A 103 -7.79 -2.53 -18.61
CA ASN A 103 -8.91 -3.36 -19.04
C ASN A 103 -8.42 -4.72 -19.58
N ALA A 104 -7.37 -4.69 -20.42
CA ALA A 104 -6.78 -5.91 -20.95
C ALA A 104 -6.15 -6.79 -19.88
N GLU A 105 -5.47 -6.21 -18.88
CA GLU A 105 -4.86 -6.95 -17.77
C GLU A 105 -5.90 -7.61 -16.87
N VAL A 106 -6.98 -6.87 -16.54
CA VAL A 106 -8.11 -7.40 -15.78
C VAL A 106 -8.81 -8.53 -16.54
N ASP A 107 -9.09 -8.35 -17.83
CA ASP A 107 -9.70 -9.37 -18.68
C ASP A 107 -8.83 -10.63 -18.74
N ALA A 108 -7.52 -10.47 -18.92
CA ALA A 108 -6.56 -11.58 -18.96
C ALA A 108 -6.48 -12.31 -17.62
N PHE A 109 -6.47 -11.58 -16.51
CA PHE A 109 -6.51 -12.15 -15.15
C PHE A 109 -7.77 -12.98 -14.94
N LEU A 110 -8.94 -12.39 -15.19
CA LEU A 110 -10.23 -13.06 -14.96
C LEU A 110 -10.41 -14.29 -15.88
N ALA A 111 -10.05 -14.17 -17.17
CA ALA A 111 -10.12 -15.29 -18.11
C ALA A 111 -9.19 -16.44 -17.70
N THR A 112 -7.97 -16.14 -17.27
CA THR A 112 -7.00 -17.14 -16.80
C THR A 112 -7.47 -17.81 -15.52
N ALA A 113 -7.98 -17.02 -14.57
CA ALA A 113 -8.52 -17.54 -13.32
C ALA A 113 -9.72 -18.45 -13.55
N GLU A 114 -10.67 -18.04 -14.38
CA GLU A 114 -11.86 -18.87 -14.72
C GLU A 114 -11.43 -20.17 -15.46
N GLN A 115 -10.52 -20.08 -16.41
CA GLN A 115 -10.04 -21.25 -17.14
C GLN A 115 -9.30 -22.26 -16.24
N VAL A 116 -8.48 -21.77 -15.32
CA VAL A 116 -7.63 -22.65 -14.50
C VAL A 116 -8.37 -23.14 -13.27
N ILE A 117 -9.13 -22.29 -12.55
CA ILE A 117 -9.76 -22.61 -11.27
C ILE A 117 -11.23 -22.96 -11.44
N GLY A 118 -11.91 -22.41 -12.46
CA GLY A 118 -13.36 -22.49 -12.66
C GLY A 118 -13.92 -23.91 -12.84
N GLU A 119 -13.10 -24.89 -13.20
CA GLU A 119 -13.50 -26.28 -13.33
C GLU A 119 -12.77 -27.18 -12.31
N GLY A 120 -13.50 -28.03 -11.60
CA GLY A 120 -12.94 -29.11 -10.79
C GLY A 120 -12.56 -28.76 -9.36
N LEU A 121 -13.21 -27.76 -8.77
CA LEU A 121 -13.28 -27.59 -7.33
C LEU A 121 -14.59 -28.25 -6.84
N ASP A 122 -14.48 -29.24 -5.96
CA ASP A 122 -15.64 -30.00 -5.46
C ASP A 122 -16.17 -29.37 -4.17
N GLY A 123 -17.27 -28.62 -4.29
CA GLY A 123 -18.28 -28.37 -3.24
C GLY A 123 -17.91 -27.67 -1.92
N ASP A 124 -16.68 -27.76 -1.47
CA ASP A 124 -16.24 -27.30 -0.14
C ASP A 124 -15.23 -26.13 -0.16
N THR A 125 -15.10 -25.49 -1.31
CA THR A 125 -14.15 -24.37 -1.47
C THR A 125 -14.90 -23.06 -1.61
N LEU A 126 -14.51 -22.05 -0.81
CA LEU A 126 -14.95 -20.67 -0.95
C LEU A 126 -13.82 -19.84 -1.54
N LEU A 127 -14.04 -19.31 -2.75
CA LEU A 127 -13.16 -18.31 -3.36
C LEU A 127 -13.62 -16.92 -2.94
N LEU A 128 -12.69 -16.14 -2.36
CA LEU A 128 -12.83 -14.71 -2.13
C LEU A 128 -11.84 -13.95 -3.02
N MET A 129 -12.32 -12.91 -3.69
CA MET A 129 -11.46 -12.02 -4.48
C MET A 129 -11.66 -10.60 -3.99
N VAL A 130 -10.57 -9.97 -3.58
CA VAL A 130 -10.54 -8.59 -3.07
C VAL A 130 -9.33 -7.87 -3.64
N ALA A 131 -9.32 -6.55 -3.56
CA ALA A 131 -8.12 -5.74 -3.73
C ALA A 131 -7.73 -5.11 -2.39
N ASP A 132 -6.46 -4.78 -2.22
CA ASP A 132 -5.92 -4.07 -1.06
C ASP A 132 -6.26 -2.56 -1.11
N HIS A 133 -6.40 -2.00 -2.31
CA HIS A 133 -6.81 -0.62 -2.58
C HIS A 133 -7.37 -0.50 -3.98
N GLY A 134 -8.00 0.64 -4.27
CA GLY A 134 -8.28 1.10 -5.62
C GLY A 134 -7.15 1.96 -6.17
N MET A 135 -7.39 2.73 -7.24
CA MET A 135 -6.37 3.58 -7.86
C MET A 135 -6.99 4.85 -8.43
N GLY A 136 -6.37 6.01 -8.14
CA GLY A 136 -6.73 7.30 -8.72
C GLY A 136 -5.87 7.65 -9.93
N GLU A 137 -6.46 8.25 -10.95
CA GLU A 137 -5.71 8.84 -12.08
C GLU A 137 -4.95 10.09 -11.61
N ILE A 138 -3.71 10.23 -12.05
CA ILE A 138 -2.88 11.42 -11.84
C ILE A 138 -2.07 11.74 -13.11
N ASP A 139 -1.64 13.00 -13.26
CA ASP A 139 -0.68 13.38 -14.30
C ASP A 139 0.67 13.72 -13.64
N PRO A 140 1.75 12.97 -13.92
CA PRO A 140 3.06 13.25 -13.34
C PRO A 140 3.62 14.62 -13.67
N LYS A 141 3.13 15.26 -14.76
CA LYS A 141 3.57 16.59 -15.17
C LYS A 141 2.98 17.72 -14.32
N THR A 142 1.89 17.44 -13.62
CA THR A 142 1.16 18.40 -12.77
C THR A 142 1.37 18.15 -11.28
N THR A 143 2.27 17.21 -10.93
CA THR A 143 2.63 16.95 -9.54
C THR A 143 3.21 18.20 -8.88
N ILE A 144 2.64 18.57 -7.75
CA ILE A 144 3.08 19.70 -6.93
C ILE A 144 4.22 19.24 -6.02
N TYR A 145 5.38 19.85 -6.14
CA TYR A 145 6.53 19.53 -5.29
C TYR A 145 6.80 20.66 -4.28
N LEU A 146 6.51 20.39 -3.02
CA LEU A 146 6.55 21.38 -1.94
C LEU A 146 7.92 22.04 -1.75
N ASN A 147 9.00 21.37 -2.10
CA ASN A 147 10.36 21.84 -1.85
C ASN A 147 11.04 22.51 -3.05
N ILE A 148 10.40 22.54 -4.21
CA ILE A 148 11.00 23.18 -5.40
C ILE A 148 10.09 24.21 -6.08
N GLU A 149 8.79 24.22 -5.79
CA GLU A 149 7.88 25.21 -6.36
C GLU A 149 7.93 26.52 -5.58
N PRO A 150 8.08 27.68 -6.27
CA PRO A 150 8.25 28.99 -5.62
C PRO A 150 7.10 29.39 -4.68
N GLU A 151 5.90 28.86 -4.92
CA GLU A 151 4.75 29.17 -4.06
C GLU A 151 4.88 28.59 -2.65
N PHE A 152 5.76 27.61 -2.45
CA PHE A 152 6.05 27.00 -1.15
C PHE A 152 7.38 27.44 -0.54
N ASP A 153 8.02 28.50 -1.06
CA ASP A 153 9.24 29.04 -0.49
C ASP A 153 9.07 29.29 1.01
N GLY A 154 10.01 28.81 1.80
CA GLY A 154 10.01 28.91 3.25
C GLY A 154 9.27 27.78 3.97
N ILE A 155 8.78 26.73 3.29
CA ILE A 155 8.17 25.57 3.92
C ILE A 155 9.11 24.87 4.91
N GLU A 156 10.42 24.86 4.62
CA GLU A 156 11.43 24.20 5.46
C GLU A 156 11.48 24.74 6.90
N ARG A 157 11.05 25.98 7.13
CA ARG A 157 11.00 26.58 8.48
C ARG A 157 10.05 25.86 9.42
N PHE A 158 9.04 25.20 8.86
CA PHE A 158 8.04 24.46 9.63
C PHE A 158 8.50 23.03 9.93
N LEU A 159 9.36 22.46 9.08
CA LEU A 159 9.71 21.04 9.15
C LEU A 159 10.73 20.76 10.25
N ARG A 160 10.53 19.65 10.95
CA ARG A 160 11.47 19.13 11.95
C ARG A 160 12.82 18.79 11.30
N ARG A 161 13.85 18.86 12.13
CA ARG A 161 15.19 18.40 11.79
C ARG A 161 15.62 17.27 12.70
N SER A 162 16.45 16.39 12.16
CA SER A 162 17.12 15.35 12.95
C SER A 162 18.10 15.97 13.95
N GLU A 163 18.62 15.16 14.88
CA GLU A 163 19.68 15.58 15.79
C GLU A 163 20.95 16.06 15.07
N GLN A 164 21.17 15.57 13.84
CA GLN A 164 22.28 15.98 12.98
C GLN A 164 22.01 17.29 12.22
N GLY A 165 20.78 17.85 12.33
CA GLY A 165 20.36 19.08 11.69
C GLY A 165 19.79 18.92 10.27
N ASP A 166 19.69 17.68 9.76
CA ASP A 166 19.09 17.40 8.47
C ASP A 166 17.55 17.50 8.55
N LEU A 167 16.92 17.99 7.49
CA LEU A 167 15.45 17.99 7.40
C LEU A 167 14.90 16.56 7.47
N ILE A 168 13.89 16.35 8.29
CA ILE A 168 13.11 15.12 8.24
C ILE A 168 12.22 15.20 7.01
N VAL A 169 12.55 14.35 6.03
CA VAL A 169 11.81 14.30 4.76
C VAL A 169 10.39 13.80 5.03
N PRO A 170 9.36 14.40 4.43
CA PRO A 170 7.99 13.93 4.54
C PRO A 170 7.85 12.45 4.21
N ALA A 171 6.98 11.76 4.93
CA ALA A 171 6.65 10.34 4.71
C ALA A 171 5.39 10.18 3.85
N GLY A 172 5.06 8.94 3.50
CA GLY A 172 3.90 8.60 2.67
C GLY A 172 4.20 8.65 1.18
N SER A 173 3.19 8.96 0.41
CA SER A 173 3.23 8.98 -1.06
C SER A 173 2.80 10.34 -1.63
N CYS A 174 2.68 10.43 -2.96
CA CYS A 174 2.15 11.62 -3.61
C CYS A 174 0.64 11.81 -3.42
N ARG A 175 -0.05 10.85 -2.74
CA ARG A 175 -1.48 10.88 -2.46
C ARG A 175 -1.80 11.06 -0.97
N ASP A 176 -0.81 10.84 -0.10
CA ASP A 176 -0.91 10.92 1.37
C ASP A 176 0.42 11.39 1.97
N LEU A 177 0.73 12.67 1.85
CA LEU A 177 2.02 13.20 2.27
C LEU A 177 1.99 13.68 3.72
N PHE A 178 2.70 12.97 4.61
CA PHE A 178 2.81 13.27 6.04
C PHE A 178 4.00 14.17 6.36
N LEU A 179 3.74 15.23 7.09
CA LEU A 179 4.73 16.25 7.45
C LEU A 179 5.01 16.23 8.96
N TYR A 180 6.29 16.30 9.31
CA TYR A 180 6.78 16.43 10.68
C TYR A 180 7.05 17.91 10.95
N ILE A 181 6.22 18.54 11.77
CA ILE A 181 6.22 19.98 11.99
C ILE A 181 6.87 20.31 13.35
N ASN A 182 7.66 21.39 13.38
CA ASN A 182 8.25 21.90 14.63
C ASN A 182 7.17 22.26 15.65
N ASP A 183 7.43 21.99 16.93
CA ASP A 183 6.53 22.28 18.01
C ASP A 183 6.09 23.76 18.00
N GLY A 184 4.79 23.98 18.18
CA GLY A 184 4.17 25.30 18.21
C GLY A 184 3.95 25.93 16.83
N LEU A 185 4.36 25.28 15.70
CA LEU A 185 4.18 25.81 14.35
C LEU A 185 3.09 25.08 13.55
N ILE A 186 2.41 24.07 14.12
CA ILE A 186 1.43 23.23 13.40
C ILE A 186 0.32 24.08 12.78
N GLU A 187 -0.25 25.01 13.55
CA GLU A 187 -1.35 25.86 13.08
C GLU A 187 -0.90 26.81 11.96
N GLU A 188 0.28 27.43 12.11
CA GLU A 188 0.83 28.32 11.08
C GLU A 188 1.17 27.54 9.80
N ALA A 189 1.75 26.34 9.92
CA ALA A 189 2.05 25.46 8.81
C ALA A 189 0.79 25.01 8.08
N GLN A 190 -0.25 24.63 8.82
CA GLN A 190 -1.53 24.25 8.25
C GLN A 190 -2.14 25.37 7.42
N VAL A 191 -2.24 26.57 7.98
CA VAL A 191 -2.76 27.76 7.26
C VAL A 191 -1.90 28.09 6.03
N PHE A 192 -0.56 28.01 6.15
CA PHE A 192 0.36 28.21 5.04
C PHE A 192 0.09 27.28 3.87
N LEU A 193 -0.10 25.99 4.16
CA LEU A 193 -0.36 24.94 3.16
C LEU A 193 -1.79 25.02 2.60
N GLU A 194 -2.80 25.22 3.42
CA GLU A 194 -4.21 25.32 2.99
C GLU A 194 -4.43 26.46 1.99
N MET A 195 -3.79 27.61 2.23
CA MET A 195 -3.90 28.75 1.30
C MET A 195 -3.31 28.42 -0.07
N ARG A 196 -2.19 27.68 -0.10
CA ARG A 196 -1.43 27.41 -1.34
C ARG A 196 -1.99 26.18 -2.09
N LEU A 197 -2.55 25.24 -1.36
CA LEU A 197 -3.13 24.01 -1.93
C LEU A 197 -4.65 24.11 -2.13
N ARG A 198 -5.22 25.32 -1.97
CA ARG A 198 -6.68 25.53 -2.11
C ARG A 198 -7.20 24.96 -3.42
N GLY A 199 -8.22 24.07 -3.33
CA GLY A 199 -8.83 23.42 -4.48
C GLY A 199 -8.00 22.28 -5.08
N ARG A 200 -6.79 22.01 -4.57
CA ARG A 200 -5.88 20.94 -5.05
C ARG A 200 -5.69 19.82 -4.03
N ALA A 201 -5.67 20.16 -2.74
CA ALA A 201 -5.53 19.18 -1.66
C ALA A 201 -6.20 19.68 -0.38
N SER A 202 -6.51 18.75 0.52
CA SER A 202 -6.88 19.02 1.89
C SER A 202 -5.65 18.88 2.79
N VAL A 203 -5.51 19.75 3.78
CA VAL A 203 -4.44 19.68 4.79
C VAL A 203 -5.10 19.42 6.14
N LEU A 204 -4.81 18.28 6.74
CA LEU A 204 -5.47 17.83 7.96
C LEU A 204 -4.44 17.57 9.05
N ARG A 205 -4.84 17.70 10.30
CA ARG A 205 -4.03 17.26 11.45
C ARG A 205 -4.10 15.74 11.57
N CYS A 206 -2.97 15.08 11.72
CA CYS A 206 -2.94 13.63 11.90
C CYS A 206 -3.70 13.20 13.16
N ALA A 207 -3.63 13.98 14.25
CA ALA A 207 -4.39 13.73 15.46
C ALA A 207 -5.90 13.64 15.22
N ASP A 208 -6.47 14.53 14.36
CA ASP A 208 -7.89 14.52 14.04
C ASP A 208 -8.30 13.24 13.29
N LEU A 209 -7.40 12.71 12.46
CA LEU A 209 -7.64 11.44 11.74
C LEU A 209 -7.57 10.24 12.67
N VAL A 210 -6.68 10.27 13.66
CA VAL A 210 -6.59 9.25 14.72
C VAL A 210 -7.88 9.25 15.53
N GLU A 211 -8.34 10.41 16.01
CA GLU A 211 -9.59 10.55 16.76
C GLU A 211 -10.81 10.05 15.97
N ARG A 212 -10.80 10.23 14.66
CA ARG A 212 -11.85 9.74 13.76
C ARG A 212 -11.75 8.23 13.47
N GLY A 213 -10.73 7.53 13.99
CA GLY A 213 -10.54 6.10 13.85
C GLY A 213 -10.05 5.65 12.45
N LEU A 214 -9.47 6.54 11.63
CA LEU A 214 -8.98 6.18 10.30
C LEU A 214 -7.77 5.22 10.34
N PHE A 215 -7.09 5.14 11.48
CA PHE A 215 -5.97 4.22 11.70
C PHE A 215 -6.33 3.05 12.62
N GLY A 216 -7.63 2.79 12.83
CA GLY A 216 -8.13 1.74 13.70
C GLY A 216 -8.85 2.30 14.93
N LEU A 217 -9.53 1.40 15.69
CA LEU A 217 -10.40 1.78 16.81
C LEU A 217 -9.70 1.73 18.17
N GLY A 218 -8.47 1.24 18.23
CA GLY A 218 -7.68 1.15 19.46
C GLY A 218 -6.88 2.41 19.74
N PRO A 219 -6.35 2.58 20.99
CA PRO A 219 -5.40 3.64 21.26
C PRO A 219 -4.13 3.41 20.42
N PRO A 220 -3.56 4.48 19.84
CA PRO A 220 -2.32 4.37 19.09
C PRO A 220 -1.17 3.92 20.02
N SER A 221 -0.19 3.21 19.45
CA SER A 221 1.05 2.91 20.17
C SER A 221 2.00 4.11 20.16
N GLU A 222 2.92 4.21 21.11
CA GLU A 222 3.96 5.24 21.12
C GLU A 222 4.77 5.26 19.82
N ALA A 223 5.05 4.09 19.26
CA ALA A 223 5.75 3.98 17.98
C ALA A 223 4.93 4.55 16.82
N PHE A 224 3.62 4.31 16.79
CA PHE A 224 2.73 4.87 15.79
C PHE A 224 2.67 6.40 15.90
N ASP A 225 2.49 6.95 17.11
CA ASP A 225 2.44 8.39 17.34
C ASP A 225 3.75 9.09 16.92
N ALA A 226 4.88 8.43 17.09
CA ALA A 226 6.18 8.94 16.63
C ALA A 226 6.32 8.97 15.10
N HIS A 227 5.60 8.11 14.38
CA HIS A 227 5.75 7.93 12.92
C HIS A 227 4.70 8.66 12.08
N ILE A 228 3.48 8.90 12.64
CA ILE A 228 2.37 9.44 11.85
C ILE A 228 2.57 10.89 11.39
N GLY A 229 3.49 11.65 12.01
CA GLY A 229 3.67 13.07 11.76
C GLY A 229 2.57 13.94 12.35
N ASP A 230 2.56 15.22 11.99
CA ASP A 230 1.67 16.23 12.57
C ASP A 230 0.54 16.66 11.62
N LEU A 231 0.91 16.84 10.33
CA LEU A 231 -0.02 17.20 9.25
C LEU A 231 0.06 16.17 8.14
N VAL A 232 -1.08 15.90 7.50
CA VAL A 232 -1.14 15.12 6.26
C VAL A 232 -1.78 15.97 5.16
N ILE A 233 -1.21 15.90 3.98
CA ILE A 233 -1.74 16.48 2.76
C ILE A 233 -2.40 15.36 1.97
N LEU A 234 -3.71 15.50 1.72
CA LEU A 234 -4.52 14.58 0.92
C LEU A 234 -4.94 15.26 -0.37
N PRO A 235 -4.28 15.01 -1.50
CA PRO A 235 -4.63 15.57 -2.79
C PRO A 235 -6.04 15.18 -3.23
N HIS A 236 -6.74 16.10 -3.88
CA HIS A 236 -8.04 15.83 -4.49
C HIS A 236 -7.88 14.89 -5.70
N ALA A 237 -9.00 14.38 -6.23
CA ALA A 237 -8.99 13.53 -7.42
C ALA A 237 -8.23 14.21 -8.57
N GLY A 238 -7.38 13.45 -9.25
CA GLY A 238 -6.53 13.92 -10.34
C GLY A 238 -5.33 14.77 -9.93
N GLN A 239 -5.13 15.04 -8.63
CA GLN A 239 -4.01 15.83 -8.12
C GLN A 239 -2.98 14.95 -7.44
N SER A 240 -1.73 15.43 -7.37
CA SER A 240 -0.65 14.81 -6.60
C SER A 240 0.25 15.89 -5.97
N VAL A 241 0.65 15.66 -4.73
CA VAL A 241 1.55 16.55 -3.98
C VAL A 241 2.67 15.69 -3.40
N TRP A 242 3.92 16.10 -3.64
CA TRP A 242 5.05 15.31 -3.17
C TRP A 242 6.24 16.18 -2.75
N TRP A 243 7.32 15.51 -2.38
CA TRP A 243 8.63 16.07 -2.07
C TRP A 243 9.61 15.63 -3.15
N TYR A 244 10.30 16.57 -3.82
CA TYR A 244 11.21 16.23 -4.90
C TYR A 244 12.60 15.82 -4.37
N GLU A 245 13.09 14.69 -4.82
CA GLU A 245 14.49 14.30 -4.70
C GLU A 245 14.90 13.55 -5.97
N ARG A 246 15.88 14.12 -6.68
CA ARG A 246 16.29 13.60 -7.99
C ARG A 246 16.67 12.12 -7.92
N GLY A 247 16.07 11.33 -8.81
CA GLY A 247 16.31 9.88 -8.92
C GLY A 247 15.73 9.04 -7.77
N LYS A 248 14.97 9.66 -6.85
CA LYS A 248 14.40 8.98 -5.69
C LYS A 248 12.91 9.28 -5.54
N PHE A 249 12.52 10.54 -5.46
CA PHE A 249 11.13 10.99 -5.35
C PHE A 249 10.77 11.84 -6.57
N GLU A 250 10.62 11.20 -7.71
CA GLU A 250 10.17 11.79 -8.97
C GLU A 250 8.90 11.07 -9.42
N GLN A 251 7.80 11.79 -9.52
CA GLN A 251 6.55 11.21 -10.02
C GLN A 251 6.66 10.87 -11.51
N ARG A 252 6.36 9.63 -11.85
CA ARG A 252 6.39 9.10 -13.22
C ARG A 252 5.14 8.28 -13.56
N HIS A 253 4.27 8.08 -12.57
CA HIS A 253 3.09 7.25 -12.67
C HIS A 253 1.89 8.06 -13.16
N TYR A 254 1.00 7.42 -13.89
CA TYR A 254 -0.29 7.93 -14.32
C TYR A 254 -1.45 7.44 -13.45
N GLY A 255 -1.22 6.41 -12.65
CA GLY A 255 -2.10 5.96 -11.59
C GLY A 255 -1.36 5.92 -10.25
N SER A 256 -2.04 6.25 -9.17
CA SER A 256 -1.50 6.18 -7.82
C SER A 256 -2.61 5.94 -6.79
N HIS A 257 -2.22 5.52 -5.60
CA HIS A 257 -3.11 5.22 -4.48
C HIS A 257 -2.49 5.70 -3.16
N GLY A 258 -3.22 5.56 -2.06
CA GLY A 258 -2.81 6.02 -0.72
C GLY A 258 -3.67 7.17 -0.19
N GLY A 259 -4.42 7.87 -1.05
CA GLY A 259 -5.37 8.90 -0.65
C GLY A 259 -6.72 8.33 -0.21
N LEU A 260 -7.67 9.24 0.09
CA LEU A 260 -9.00 8.90 0.59
C LEU A 260 -10.11 9.17 -0.43
N THR A 261 -9.80 9.23 -1.73
CA THR A 261 -10.84 9.38 -2.75
C THR A 261 -11.60 8.05 -2.94
N ALA A 262 -12.84 8.11 -3.41
CA ALA A 262 -13.63 6.91 -3.68
C ALA A 262 -12.89 5.94 -4.62
N ALA A 263 -12.22 6.45 -5.65
CA ALA A 263 -11.44 5.64 -6.59
C ALA A 263 -10.28 4.87 -5.94
N GLU A 264 -9.74 5.38 -4.82
CA GLU A 264 -8.64 4.75 -4.07
C GLU A 264 -9.15 3.83 -2.95
N MET A 265 -10.32 4.12 -2.38
CA MET A 265 -10.85 3.43 -1.21
C MET A 265 -11.88 2.34 -1.53
N GLU A 266 -12.60 2.46 -2.64
CA GLU A 266 -13.58 1.45 -3.04
C GLU A 266 -12.88 0.29 -3.75
N ILE A 267 -13.08 -0.91 -3.22
CA ILE A 267 -12.48 -2.15 -3.73
C ILE A 267 -13.55 -3.18 -4.09
N PRO A 268 -13.31 -4.06 -5.07
CA PRO A 268 -14.18 -5.18 -5.33
C PRO A 268 -14.14 -6.19 -4.17
N PHE A 269 -15.30 -6.79 -3.88
CA PHE A 269 -15.41 -7.95 -3.02
C PHE A 269 -16.30 -8.99 -3.70
N LEU A 270 -15.69 -10.06 -4.19
CA LEU A 270 -16.39 -11.17 -4.84
C LEU A 270 -16.26 -12.41 -3.98
N ALA A 271 -17.36 -13.14 -3.81
CA ALA A 271 -17.40 -14.42 -3.11
C ALA A 271 -18.10 -15.46 -3.98
N ARG A 272 -17.45 -16.59 -4.23
CA ARG A 272 -17.99 -17.69 -5.04
C ARG A 272 -17.73 -19.03 -4.34
N PRO A 273 -18.77 -19.76 -3.94
CA PRO A 273 -18.65 -21.16 -3.50
C PRO A 273 -18.45 -22.07 -4.72
N TYR A 274 -17.62 -23.08 -4.56
CA TYR A 274 -17.39 -24.16 -5.50
C TYR A 274 -17.70 -25.49 -4.84
#